data_9668def066f95d8da67f4ac3c0b42078
#
_entry.id   9668def066f95d8da67f4ac3c0b42078
#
_cell.length_a   1.000
_cell.length_b   1.000
_cell.length_c   1.000
_cell.angle_alpha   90.00
_cell.angle_beta   90.00
_cell.angle_gamma   90.00
#
_symmetry.space_group_name_H-M   'P 1'
#
loop_
_entity.id
_entity.type
_entity.pdbx_description
1 polymer ?
#
loop_
_entity_poly.entity_id
_entity_poly.type
_entity_poly.pdbx_seq_one_letter_code
_entity_poly.pdbx_strand_id
1 'polypeptide(L)'
;PMAGITVIGTRPEYRRQGLVRRIMTRAFAEQRERGQALAGLWASQAAIYQRYGFTAAGLNRGYAIDTADIMLLDTGTQNLPTVTRHRPGPVLDTIRGIYRTFIAGRTGYLHRGKALWLETVLGETGANAADGPVYVALVGPVDAPRGYVVYTLRAGHVAHRARPQEIKIRDLAWLDMDAYRGLWHFFAKHDLVGRVAWANA
;
A
#
# COMPACT_ATOMS: atom_id res chain seq x y z
N PRO A 1 -19.37 9.95 2.27
CA PRO A 1 -18.70 9.28 1.15
C PRO A 1 -17.82 10.27 0.38
N MET A 2 -16.69 9.79 -0.15
CA MET A 2 -15.74 10.57 -0.94
C MET A 2 -15.66 9.96 -2.35
N ALA A 3 -15.61 10.81 -3.38
CA ALA A 3 -15.39 10.35 -4.75
C ALA A 3 -13.91 10.07 -5.01
N GLY A 4 -13.61 8.99 -5.71
CA GLY A 4 -12.27 8.70 -6.23
C GLY A 4 -12.19 9.09 -7.71
N ILE A 5 -11.21 9.90 -8.07
CA ILE A 5 -10.93 10.25 -9.47
C ILE A 5 -9.61 9.59 -9.86
N THR A 6 -9.62 8.75 -10.88
CA THR A 6 -8.43 8.01 -11.30
C THR A 6 -8.37 7.86 -12.81
N VAL A 7 -7.17 7.57 -13.34
CA VAL A 7 -6.91 7.25 -14.75
C VAL A 7 -7.44 8.32 -15.72
N ILE A 8 -7.20 9.61 -15.41
CA ILE A 8 -7.52 10.69 -16.36
C ILE A 8 -6.33 10.88 -17.31
N GLY A 9 -6.54 10.59 -18.57
CA GLY A 9 -5.56 10.78 -19.62
C GLY A 9 -6.17 11.39 -20.89
N THR A 10 -5.39 12.19 -21.61
CA THR A 10 -5.74 12.71 -22.92
C THR A 10 -4.63 12.35 -23.90
N ARG A 11 -4.98 11.71 -24.99
CA ARG A 11 -4.03 11.41 -26.06
C ARG A 11 -3.39 12.69 -26.57
N PRO A 12 -2.12 12.68 -26.99
CA PRO A 12 -1.38 13.88 -27.39
C PRO A 12 -2.10 14.71 -28.45
N GLU A 13 -2.70 14.05 -29.44
CA GLU A 13 -3.43 14.66 -30.56
C GLU A 13 -4.72 15.43 -30.15
N TYR A 14 -5.27 15.10 -28.96
CA TYR A 14 -6.48 15.74 -28.41
C TYR A 14 -6.20 16.67 -27.23
N ARG A 15 -4.92 16.95 -26.95
CA ARG A 15 -4.56 17.88 -25.86
C ARG A 15 -4.94 19.32 -26.19
N ARG A 16 -5.08 20.15 -25.14
CA ARG A 16 -5.42 21.59 -25.20
C ARG A 16 -6.79 21.92 -25.79
N GLN A 17 -7.67 20.94 -25.94
CA GLN A 17 -9.06 21.11 -26.41
C GLN A 17 -10.08 21.17 -25.25
N GLY A 18 -9.65 21.35 -24.02
CA GLY A 18 -10.52 21.47 -22.85
C GLY A 18 -11.17 20.16 -22.38
N LEU A 19 -10.77 19.00 -22.90
CA LEU A 19 -11.40 17.72 -22.58
C LEU A 19 -11.35 17.38 -21.09
N VAL A 20 -10.20 17.57 -20.44
CA VAL A 20 -10.08 17.35 -18.99
C VAL A 20 -11.04 18.25 -18.22
N ARG A 21 -11.20 19.50 -18.62
CA ARG A 21 -12.16 20.42 -18.00
C ARG A 21 -13.58 19.89 -18.10
N ARG A 22 -13.99 19.40 -19.27
CA ARG A 22 -15.33 18.82 -19.48
C ARG A 22 -15.56 17.59 -18.62
N ILE A 23 -14.56 16.69 -18.53
CA ILE A 23 -14.61 15.48 -17.69
C ILE A 23 -14.76 15.90 -16.21
N MET A 24 -13.94 16.81 -15.73
CA MET A 24 -13.97 17.24 -14.33
C MET A 24 -15.31 17.94 -13.97
N THR A 25 -15.83 18.80 -14.86
CA THR A 25 -17.12 19.45 -14.65
C THR A 25 -18.25 18.46 -14.52
N ARG A 26 -18.28 17.44 -15.41
CA ARG A 26 -19.28 16.37 -15.36
C ARG A 26 -19.12 15.51 -14.10
N ALA A 27 -17.90 15.11 -13.78
CA ALA A 27 -17.63 14.32 -12.59
C ALA A 27 -18.09 15.02 -11.31
N PHE A 28 -17.85 16.32 -11.18
CA PHE A 28 -18.32 17.09 -10.01
C PHE A 28 -19.85 17.21 -9.93
N ALA A 29 -20.53 17.33 -11.07
CA ALA A 29 -21.99 17.32 -11.09
C ALA A 29 -22.54 15.98 -10.58
N GLU A 30 -22.04 14.86 -11.14
CA GLU A 30 -22.44 13.53 -10.72
C GLU A 30 -22.11 13.22 -9.24
N GLN A 31 -20.96 13.71 -8.75
CA GLN A 31 -20.57 13.57 -7.34
C GLN A 31 -21.53 14.30 -6.40
N ARG A 32 -21.93 15.51 -6.78
CA ARG A 32 -22.93 16.31 -6.03
C ARG A 32 -24.27 15.59 -5.97
N GLU A 33 -24.74 15.04 -7.07
CA GLU A 33 -25.98 14.25 -7.13
C GLU A 33 -25.93 13.03 -6.23
N ARG A 34 -24.74 12.40 -6.08
CA ARG A 34 -24.49 11.25 -5.17
C ARG A 34 -24.24 11.65 -3.72
N GLY A 35 -24.32 12.94 -3.36
CA GLY A 35 -24.04 13.42 -2.00
C GLY A 35 -22.59 13.28 -1.57
N GLN A 36 -21.64 13.24 -2.52
CA GLN A 36 -20.20 13.13 -2.25
C GLN A 36 -19.61 14.54 -2.10
N ALA A 37 -19.39 14.97 -0.87
CA ALA A 37 -18.90 16.30 -0.56
C ALA A 37 -17.41 16.53 -0.89
N LEU A 38 -16.63 15.43 -1.00
CA LEU A 38 -15.18 15.47 -1.25
C LEU A 38 -14.83 14.59 -2.43
N ALA A 39 -13.77 14.97 -3.16
CA ALA A 39 -13.12 14.15 -4.16
C ALA A 39 -11.63 14.01 -3.86
N GLY A 40 -11.09 12.82 -4.07
CA GLY A 40 -9.66 12.53 -3.93
C GLY A 40 -9.08 11.95 -5.20
N LEU A 41 -7.82 12.23 -5.46
CA LEU A 41 -7.04 11.68 -6.57
C LEU A 41 -5.56 11.57 -6.20
N TRP A 42 -4.84 10.73 -6.93
CA TRP A 42 -3.38 10.69 -6.96
C TRP A 42 -2.89 11.52 -8.13
N ALA A 43 -2.20 12.62 -7.84
CA ALA A 43 -1.75 13.53 -8.88
C ALA A 43 -0.36 13.13 -9.38
N SER A 44 -0.25 12.78 -10.67
CA SER A 44 1.06 12.74 -11.35
C SER A 44 1.68 14.14 -11.49
N GLN A 45 0.81 15.17 -11.62
CA GLN A 45 1.20 16.59 -11.63
C GLN A 45 0.15 17.40 -10.88
N ALA A 46 0.45 17.79 -9.64
CA ALA A 46 -0.49 18.49 -8.76
C ALA A 46 -1.04 19.80 -9.38
N ALA A 47 -0.20 20.56 -10.09
CA ALA A 47 -0.57 21.83 -10.70
C ALA A 47 -1.74 21.74 -11.70
N ILE A 48 -1.96 20.58 -12.32
CA ILE A 48 -3.10 20.37 -13.23
C ILE A 48 -4.43 20.44 -12.49
N TYR A 49 -4.47 19.92 -11.25
CA TYR A 49 -5.72 19.75 -10.50
C TYR A 49 -6.05 20.91 -9.57
N GLN A 50 -5.09 21.77 -9.23
CA GLN A 50 -5.31 22.95 -8.41
C GLN A 50 -6.41 23.87 -8.99
N ARG A 51 -6.45 24.02 -10.31
CA ARG A 51 -7.50 24.82 -11.02
C ARG A 51 -8.92 24.27 -10.85
N TYR A 52 -9.07 23.06 -10.34
CA TYR A 52 -10.36 22.41 -10.05
C TYR A 52 -10.65 22.35 -8.55
N GLY A 53 -9.88 23.07 -7.73
CA GLY A 53 -10.08 23.12 -6.28
C GLY A 53 -9.38 22.02 -5.48
N PHE A 54 -8.50 21.21 -6.11
CA PHE A 54 -7.71 20.23 -5.38
C PHE A 54 -6.49 20.89 -4.73
N THR A 55 -6.15 20.38 -3.55
CA THR A 55 -4.93 20.73 -2.81
C THR A 55 -4.26 19.46 -2.30
N ALA A 56 -2.98 19.56 -1.94
CA ALA A 56 -2.27 18.45 -1.34
C ALA A 56 -2.86 18.14 0.05
N ALA A 57 -3.46 16.98 0.19
CA ALA A 57 -4.06 16.52 1.45
C ALA A 57 -3.11 15.62 2.26
N GLY A 58 -2.08 15.06 1.63
CA GLY A 58 -1.07 14.22 2.26
C GLY A 58 0.14 14.04 1.36
N LEU A 59 1.22 13.58 1.94
CA LEU A 59 2.44 13.24 1.23
C LEU A 59 2.68 11.74 1.35
N ASN A 60 3.00 11.11 0.24
CA ASN A 60 3.53 9.75 0.25
C ASN A 60 5.04 9.77 0.43
N ARG A 61 5.52 8.83 1.22
CA ARG A 61 6.95 8.58 1.38
C ARG A 61 7.27 7.16 0.96
N GLY A 62 8.39 7.00 0.27
CA GLY A 62 8.97 5.69 0.00
C GLY A 62 10.17 5.47 0.91
N TYR A 63 10.29 4.27 1.42
CA TYR A 63 11.44 3.82 2.19
C TYR A 63 12.08 2.63 1.49
N ALA A 64 13.40 2.54 1.61
CA ALA A 64 14.15 1.36 1.23
C ALA A 64 15.26 1.17 2.23
N ILE A 65 15.46 -0.06 2.69
CA ILE A 65 16.49 -0.42 3.65
C ILE A 65 17.15 -1.73 3.20
N ASP A 66 18.46 -1.84 3.35
CA ASP A 66 19.14 -3.10 3.18
C ASP A 66 18.84 -4.01 4.37
N THR A 67 18.59 -5.29 4.12
CA THR A 67 18.20 -6.22 5.19
C THR A 67 19.28 -6.37 6.26
N ALA A 68 20.55 -6.17 5.90
CA ALA A 68 21.67 -6.17 6.83
C ALA A 68 21.64 -5.01 7.83
N ASP A 69 20.96 -3.89 7.45
CA ASP A 69 20.87 -2.68 8.27
C ASP A 69 19.61 -2.66 9.14
N ILE A 70 18.77 -3.70 9.05
CA ILE A 70 17.59 -3.81 9.92
C ILE A 70 18.06 -4.20 11.33
N MET A 71 18.20 -3.21 12.17
CA MET A 71 18.52 -3.38 13.60
C MET A 71 17.29 -3.00 14.43
N LEU A 72 16.81 -3.95 15.23
CA LEU A 72 15.75 -3.68 16.20
C LEU A 72 16.36 -3.16 17.48
N LEU A 73 15.90 -2.01 17.95
CA LEU A 73 16.30 -1.50 19.26
C LEU A 73 15.86 -2.52 20.33
N ASP A 74 16.80 -2.93 21.16
CA ASP A 74 16.52 -3.77 22.32
C ASP A 74 15.72 -2.95 23.34
N THR A 75 14.46 -3.29 23.49
CA THR A 75 13.55 -2.67 24.47
C THR A 75 13.19 -3.64 25.59
N GLY A 76 14.00 -4.69 25.78
CA GLY A 76 13.77 -5.72 26.81
C GLY A 76 12.70 -6.75 26.45
N THR A 77 12.10 -6.70 25.27
CA THR A 77 11.18 -7.72 24.77
C THR A 77 11.98 -8.86 24.13
N GLN A 78 12.27 -9.88 24.89
CA GLN A 78 13.05 -11.06 24.41
C GLN A 78 12.27 -11.96 23.44
N ASN A 79 10.94 -11.85 23.37
CA ASN A 79 10.09 -12.71 22.53
C ASN A 79 9.25 -11.87 21.55
N LEU A 80 9.76 -11.68 20.34
CA LEU A 80 8.97 -11.12 19.26
C LEU A 80 7.87 -12.10 18.82
N PRO A 81 6.67 -11.58 18.46
CA PRO A 81 5.59 -12.43 17.97
C PRO A 81 6.02 -13.23 16.73
N THR A 82 5.56 -14.46 16.64
CA THR A 82 5.78 -15.31 15.47
C THR A 82 5.09 -14.70 14.24
N VAL A 83 5.78 -14.80 13.11
CA VAL A 83 5.23 -14.37 11.79
C VAL A 83 5.03 -15.60 10.92
N THR A 84 3.84 -15.79 10.42
CA THR A 84 3.45 -16.92 9.57
C THR A 84 3.04 -16.45 8.18
N ARG A 85 3.52 -17.15 7.14
CA ARG A 85 3.20 -16.84 5.75
C ARG A 85 1.96 -17.60 5.30
N HIS A 86 1.08 -16.90 4.58
CA HIS A 86 -0.19 -17.41 4.07
C HIS A 86 -0.37 -17.10 2.59
N ARG A 87 -1.27 -17.82 1.94
CA ARG A 87 -1.82 -17.43 0.64
C ARG A 87 -2.82 -16.29 0.83
N PRO A 88 -2.94 -15.35 -0.12
CA PRO A 88 -3.80 -14.17 0.05
C PRO A 88 -5.29 -14.48 0.29
N GLY A 89 -5.86 -15.42 -0.50
CA GLY A 89 -7.30 -15.70 -0.47
C GLY A 89 -7.84 -16.07 0.90
N PRO A 90 -7.31 -17.11 1.58
CA PRO A 90 -7.80 -17.57 2.88
C PRO A 90 -7.76 -16.53 4.00
N VAL A 91 -6.85 -15.55 3.92
CA VAL A 91 -6.64 -14.55 4.98
C VAL A 91 -7.17 -13.16 4.65
N LEU A 92 -7.90 -13.02 3.54
CA LEU A 92 -8.42 -11.73 3.09
C LEU A 92 -9.28 -11.03 4.16
N ASP A 93 -10.21 -11.72 4.76
CA ASP A 93 -11.10 -11.10 5.77
C ASP A 93 -10.35 -10.78 7.06
N THR A 94 -9.35 -11.57 7.41
CA THR A 94 -8.45 -11.32 8.54
C THR A 94 -7.68 -10.00 8.34
N ILE A 95 -6.98 -9.85 7.21
CA ILE A 95 -6.21 -8.62 6.94
C ILE A 95 -7.10 -7.38 6.81
N ARG A 96 -8.31 -7.53 6.25
CA ARG A 96 -9.31 -6.45 6.22
C ARG A 96 -9.78 -6.04 7.62
N GLY A 97 -9.93 -7.01 8.52
CA GLY A 97 -10.26 -6.77 9.92
C GLY A 97 -9.15 -5.98 10.62
N ILE A 98 -7.91 -6.44 10.53
CA ILE A 98 -6.74 -5.74 11.07
C ILE A 98 -6.63 -4.33 10.50
N TYR A 99 -6.76 -4.17 9.18
CA TYR A 99 -6.70 -2.87 8.54
C TYR A 99 -7.76 -1.90 9.08
N ARG A 100 -9.01 -2.34 9.24
CA ARG A 100 -10.06 -1.50 9.81
C ARG A 100 -9.72 -1.01 11.22
N THR A 101 -9.19 -1.88 12.05
CA THR A 101 -8.73 -1.52 13.41
C THR A 101 -7.53 -0.58 13.33
N PHE A 102 -6.57 -0.85 12.45
CA PHE A 102 -5.38 -0.02 12.25
C PHE A 102 -5.72 1.41 11.84
N ILE A 103 -6.69 1.61 10.93
CA ILE A 103 -7.07 2.95 10.46
C ILE A 103 -8.04 3.67 11.40
N ALA A 104 -8.64 2.98 12.36
CA ALA A 104 -9.53 3.60 13.33
C ALA A 104 -8.78 4.67 14.13
N GLY A 105 -9.23 5.90 14.06
CA GLY A 105 -8.59 7.04 14.72
C GLY A 105 -7.33 7.59 14.04
N ARG A 106 -6.94 7.07 12.85
CA ARG A 106 -5.84 7.63 12.05
C ARG A 106 -6.38 8.47 10.90
N THR A 107 -5.88 9.70 10.81
CA THR A 107 -6.26 10.62 9.72
C THR A 107 -5.53 10.25 8.42
N GLY A 108 -6.23 10.41 7.29
CA GLY A 108 -5.63 10.23 5.95
C GLY A 108 -5.78 8.81 5.37
N TYR A 109 -6.20 7.84 6.16
CA TYR A 109 -6.48 6.49 5.66
C TYR A 109 -7.88 6.37 5.08
N LEU A 110 -8.01 5.56 4.03
CA LEU A 110 -9.28 5.33 3.33
C LEU A 110 -9.83 3.93 3.62
N HIS A 111 -11.14 3.83 3.81
CA HIS A 111 -11.79 2.54 3.80
C HIS A 111 -11.66 1.89 2.42
N ARG A 112 -11.31 0.60 2.41
CA ARG A 112 -11.14 -0.19 1.18
C ARG A 112 -12.25 -1.21 1.05
N GLY A 113 -13.03 -1.13 -0.03
CA GLY A 113 -13.98 -2.16 -0.43
C GLY A 113 -13.26 -3.45 -0.84
N LYS A 114 -13.98 -4.58 -0.85
CA LYS A 114 -13.42 -5.90 -1.22
C LYS A 114 -12.77 -5.89 -2.61
N ALA A 115 -13.41 -5.25 -3.59
CA ALA A 115 -12.87 -5.15 -4.95
C ALA A 115 -11.49 -4.45 -4.96
N LEU A 116 -11.34 -3.34 -4.23
CA LEU A 116 -10.07 -2.63 -4.15
C LEU A 116 -8.95 -3.50 -3.53
N TRP A 117 -9.27 -4.31 -2.52
CA TRP A 117 -8.32 -5.27 -1.95
C TRP A 117 -7.85 -6.28 -3.00
N LEU A 118 -8.79 -6.87 -3.74
CA LEU A 118 -8.48 -7.91 -4.74
C LEU A 118 -7.74 -7.35 -5.97
N GLU A 119 -8.08 -6.15 -6.40
CA GLU A 119 -7.51 -5.56 -7.62
C GLU A 119 -6.18 -4.84 -7.39
N THR A 120 -6.01 -4.18 -6.24
CA THR A 120 -4.82 -3.36 -5.99
C THR A 120 -3.85 -3.98 -5.00
N VAL A 121 -4.31 -4.33 -3.80
CA VAL A 121 -3.42 -4.81 -2.74
C VAL A 121 -2.94 -6.23 -3.03
N LEU A 122 -3.86 -7.12 -3.41
CA LEU A 122 -3.59 -8.53 -3.69
C LEU A 122 -3.50 -8.86 -5.17
N GLY A 123 -3.84 -7.91 -6.06
CA GLY A 123 -3.86 -8.15 -7.51
C GLY A 123 -2.48 -8.45 -8.08
N GLU A 124 -2.41 -9.43 -8.96
CA GLU A 124 -1.19 -9.85 -9.68
C GLU A 124 -1.21 -9.42 -11.15
N THR A 125 -2.19 -8.59 -11.55
CA THR A 125 -2.42 -8.15 -12.93
C THR A 125 -2.17 -6.65 -13.10
N GLY A 126 -2.15 -6.17 -14.33
CA GLY A 126 -1.98 -4.75 -14.65
C GLY A 126 -0.62 -4.21 -14.22
N ALA A 127 -0.62 -3.09 -13.52
CA ALA A 127 0.60 -2.44 -13.05
C ALA A 127 1.43 -3.31 -12.07
N ASN A 128 0.83 -4.33 -11.49
CA ASN A 128 1.45 -5.23 -10.52
C ASN A 128 1.98 -6.53 -11.15
N ALA A 129 1.72 -6.78 -12.43
CA ALA A 129 2.11 -8.04 -13.10
C ALA A 129 3.61 -8.33 -13.06
N ALA A 130 4.44 -7.28 -13.09
CA ALA A 130 5.90 -7.39 -13.03
C ALA A 130 6.44 -7.63 -11.61
N ASP A 131 5.60 -7.57 -10.58
CA ASP A 131 6.05 -7.69 -9.17
C ASP A 131 6.19 -9.13 -8.70
N GLY A 132 5.70 -10.11 -9.48
CA GLY A 132 5.70 -11.52 -9.13
C GLY A 132 4.57 -11.91 -8.16
N PRO A 133 4.59 -13.15 -7.63
CA PRO A 133 3.54 -13.66 -6.75
C PRO A 133 3.39 -12.82 -5.48
N VAL A 134 2.13 -12.66 -5.06
CA VAL A 134 1.80 -11.94 -3.82
C VAL A 134 1.80 -12.90 -2.64
N TYR A 135 2.46 -12.49 -1.58
CA TYR A 135 2.50 -13.19 -0.29
C TYR A 135 1.84 -12.33 0.79
N VAL A 136 1.24 -12.98 1.76
CA VAL A 136 0.74 -12.36 2.98
C VAL A 136 1.44 -13.00 4.16
N ALA A 137 1.95 -12.20 5.08
CA ALA A 137 2.41 -12.69 6.37
C ALA A 137 1.58 -12.05 7.49
N LEU A 138 1.16 -12.87 8.45
CA LEU A 138 0.44 -12.46 9.66
C LEU A 138 1.39 -12.55 10.85
N VAL A 139 1.31 -11.60 11.75
CA VAL A 139 2.11 -11.55 12.97
C VAL A 139 1.24 -11.73 14.21
N GLY A 140 1.66 -12.61 15.11
CA GLY A 140 0.96 -12.95 16.34
C GLY A 140 0.28 -14.32 16.30
N PRO A 141 -0.60 -14.62 17.25
CA PRO A 141 -1.36 -15.86 17.28
C PRO A 141 -2.20 -16.06 16.01
N VAL A 142 -2.34 -17.28 15.54
CA VAL A 142 -3.06 -17.61 14.29
C VAL A 142 -4.54 -17.22 14.34
N ASP A 143 -5.15 -17.36 15.49
CA ASP A 143 -6.55 -17.03 15.78
C ASP A 143 -6.78 -15.54 16.10
N ALA A 144 -5.72 -14.82 16.50
CA ALA A 144 -5.79 -13.41 16.87
C ALA A 144 -4.55 -12.63 16.37
N PRO A 145 -4.31 -12.55 15.05
CA PRO A 145 -3.15 -11.86 14.52
C PRO A 145 -3.23 -10.35 14.79
N ARG A 146 -2.09 -9.75 15.11
CA ARG A 146 -1.98 -8.34 15.52
C ARG A 146 -1.37 -7.45 14.44
N GLY A 147 -1.11 -7.98 13.28
CA GLY A 147 -0.59 -7.24 12.14
C GLY A 147 -0.43 -8.12 10.93
N TYR A 148 -0.19 -7.50 9.81
CA TYR A 148 0.08 -8.20 8.56
C TYR A 148 1.02 -7.38 7.66
N VAL A 149 1.62 -8.07 6.70
CA VAL A 149 2.24 -7.47 5.53
C VAL A 149 1.79 -8.21 4.27
N VAL A 150 1.49 -7.43 3.22
CA VAL A 150 1.33 -7.92 1.84
C VAL A 150 2.56 -7.50 1.08
N TYR A 151 3.24 -8.45 0.45
CA TYR A 151 4.51 -8.20 -0.22
C TYR A 151 4.71 -9.09 -1.43
N THR A 152 5.65 -8.70 -2.29
CA THR A 152 6.17 -9.51 -3.39
C THR A 152 7.67 -9.68 -3.26
N LEU A 153 8.19 -10.75 -3.85
CA LEU A 153 9.63 -11.03 -3.97
C LEU A 153 10.04 -10.86 -5.42
N ARG A 154 11.00 -9.99 -5.66
CA ARG A 154 11.59 -9.79 -6.98
C ARG A 154 13.01 -10.33 -7.01
N ALA A 155 13.39 -11.02 -8.07
CA ALA A 155 14.76 -11.41 -8.34
C ALA A 155 15.45 -10.34 -9.21
N GLY A 156 16.77 -10.16 -8.99
CA GLY A 156 17.61 -9.38 -9.89
C GLY A 156 17.52 -7.85 -9.75
N HIS A 157 16.89 -7.32 -8.73
CA HIS A 157 16.75 -5.86 -8.53
C HIS A 157 17.76 -5.26 -7.55
N VAL A 158 18.58 -6.09 -6.91
CA VAL A 158 19.59 -5.68 -5.94
C VAL A 158 20.98 -5.99 -6.47
N ALA A 159 21.87 -5.03 -6.43
CA ALA A 159 23.27 -5.20 -6.87
C ALA A 159 24.09 -6.15 -5.97
N HIS A 160 23.53 -6.63 -4.88
CA HIS A 160 24.19 -7.48 -3.92
C HIS A 160 24.23 -8.95 -4.40
N ARG A 161 25.39 -9.46 -4.78
CA ARG A 161 25.55 -10.81 -5.36
C ARG A 161 25.05 -11.95 -4.48
N ALA A 162 25.25 -11.86 -3.16
CA ALA A 162 24.84 -12.90 -2.22
C ALA A 162 23.34 -12.78 -1.82
N ARG A 163 22.72 -11.62 -2.01
CA ARG A 163 21.33 -11.34 -1.65
C ARG A 163 20.61 -10.63 -2.80
N PRO A 164 20.36 -11.31 -3.92
CA PRO A 164 19.90 -10.69 -5.16
C PRO A 164 18.41 -10.34 -5.18
N GLN A 165 17.67 -10.68 -4.13
CA GLN A 165 16.21 -10.46 -4.08
C GLN A 165 15.86 -9.17 -3.36
N GLU A 166 14.71 -8.61 -3.74
CA GLU A 166 14.07 -7.48 -3.08
C GLU A 166 12.66 -7.86 -2.61
N ILE A 167 12.33 -7.51 -1.38
CA ILE A 167 10.95 -7.46 -0.90
C ILE A 167 10.37 -6.11 -1.25
N LYS A 168 9.25 -6.10 -1.97
CA LYS A 168 8.43 -4.90 -2.16
C LYS A 168 7.19 -5.02 -1.29
N ILE A 169 7.10 -4.20 -0.25
CA ILE A 169 5.91 -4.08 0.58
C ILE A 169 4.82 -3.37 -0.22
N ARG A 170 3.65 -4.00 -0.33
CA ARG A 170 2.47 -3.46 -0.98
C ARG A 170 1.50 -2.84 0.01
N ASP A 171 1.39 -3.47 1.18
CA ASP A 171 0.56 -2.99 2.28
C ASP A 171 1.05 -3.54 3.62
N LEU A 172 0.95 -2.75 4.67
CA LEU A 172 1.45 -3.09 5.99
C LEU A 172 0.54 -2.46 7.05
N ALA A 173 0.10 -3.25 8.04
CA ALA A 173 -0.62 -2.73 9.20
C ALA A 173 -0.28 -3.52 10.46
N TRP A 174 -0.29 -2.82 11.59
CA TRP A 174 0.03 -3.38 12.91
C TRP A 174 -0.86 -2.75 13.99
N LEU A 175 -1.22 -3.51 15.00
CA LEU A 175 -2.07 -3.05 16.09
C LEU A 175 -1.26 -2.63 17.33
N ASP A 176 0.00 -3.05 17.42
CA ASP A 176 0.95 -2.64 18.46
C ASP A 176 2.39 -2.68 17.94
N MET A 177 3.32 -2.17 18.75
CA MET A 177 4.73 -2.05 18.37
C MET A 177 5.45 -3.40 18.32
N ASP A 178 5.01 -4.40 19.06
CA ASP A 178 5.62 -5.74 19.00
C ASP A 178 5.28 -6.43 17.68
N ALA A 179 4.04 -6.27 17.19
CA ALA A 179 3.67 -6.70 15.86
C ALA A 179 4.49 -5.99 14.78
N TYR A 180 4.67 -4.67 14.89
CA TYR A 180 5.52 -3.91 13.96
C TYR A 180 6.96 -4.42 13.95
N ARG A 181 7.57 -4.59 15.12
CA ARG A 181 8.93 -5.15 15.26
C ARG A 181 9.03 -6.57 14.72
N GLY A 182 8.03 -7.40 15.01
CA GLY A 182 7.95 -8.77 14.50
C GLY A 182 7.99 -8.82 12.97
N LEU A 183 7.28 -7.93 12.29
CA LEU A 183 7.30 -7.83 10.82
C LEU A 183 8.68 -7.42 10.30
N TRP A 184 9.35 -6.43 10.90
CA TRP A 184 10.70 -6.05 10.50
C TRP A 184 11.73 -7.14 10.77
N HIS A 185 11.62 -7.84 11.90
CA HIS A 185 12.46 -9.00 12.18
C HIS A 185 12.25 -10.13 11.16
N PHE A 186 11.00 -10.35 10.75
CA PHE A 186 10.68 -11.29 9.68
C PHE A 186 11.40 -10.94 8.37
N PHE A 187 11.44 -9.68 7.98
CA PHE A 187 12.18 -9.26 6.79
C PHE A 187 13.68 -9.50 6.92
N ALA A 188 14.27 -9.20 8.07
CA ALA A 188 15.70 -9.40 8.33
C ALA A 188 16.14 -10.87 8.23
N LYS A 189 15.22 -11.82 8.43
CA LYS A 189 15.48 -13.27 8.34
C LYS A 189 15.46 -13.88 6.93
N HIS A 190 15.27 -13.08 5.90
CA HIS A 190 15.29 -13.57 4.53
C HIS A 190 16.71 -13.59 3.97
N ASP A 191 17.38 -14.72 3.98
CA ASP A 191 18.80 -14.86 3.63
C ASP A 191 19.15 -14.39 2.21
N LEU A 192 18.24 -14.55 1.24
CA LEU A 192 18.45 -14.15 -0.15
C LEU A 192 17.98 -12.74 -0.46
N VAL A 193 17.34 -12.05 0.48
CA VAL A 193 16.82 -10.68 0.31
C VAL A 193 17.87 -9.68 0.76
N GLY A 194 18.32 -8.85 -0.17
CA GLY A 194 19.25 -7.75 0.12
C GLY A 194 18.55 -6.44 0.47
N ARG A 195 17.28 -6.28 0.09
CA ARG A 195 16.58 -5.00 0.25
C ARG A 195 15.11 -5.18 0.52
N VAL A 196 14.57 -4.32 1.37
CA VAL A 196 13.12 -4.15 1.58
C VAL A 196 12.73 -2.75 1.12
N ALA A 197 11.75 -2.64 0.24
CA ALA A 197 11.23 -1.37 -0.26
C ALA A 197 9.73 -1.23 0.05
N TRP A 198 9.36 -0.05 0.49
CA TRP A 198 7.96 0.32 0.77
C TRP A 198 7.66 1.69 0.16
N ALA A 199 6.90 1.72 -0.93
CA ALA A 199 6.69 2.93 -1.73
C ALA A 199 5.56 3.85 -1.20
N ASN A 200 4.68 3.35 -0.33
CA ASN A 200 3.50 4.06 0.16
C ASN A 200 3.40 3.97 1.68
N ALA A 201 4.45 4.36 2.36
CA ALA A 201 4.53 4.34 3.82
C ALA A 201 3.81 5.54 4.46
#